data_a01dabde395264a5ae3acd706cc40888
#
_entry.id   a01dabde395264a5ae3acd706cc40888
#
_cell.length_a   1.000
_cell.length_b   1.000
_cell.length_c   1.000
_cell.angle_alpha   90.00
_cell.angle_beta   90.00
_cell.angle_gamma   90.00
#
_symmetry.space_group_name_H-M   'P 1'
#
loop_
_entity.id
_entity.type
_entity.pdbx_description
1 polymer ?
#
loop_
_entity_poly.entity_id
_entity_poly.type
_entity_poly.pdbx_seq_one_letter_code
_entity_poly.pdbx_strand_id
1 'polypeptide(L)'
;AAGAHYVAGDIGPIGALLRPLGTLSFDEAYDLFAEEVRAGVDAGVDLFIIETMTDLAEIKAAVLACRENSDLPVFATMTFEEDGRTFLGTSPEVAAVTLDAIGADVLGINCSQGPAELRGLAARMLTVTDKPVMVQANAGLPRVDDDGNTVFDIQAPEYAEAVAGMIEDGVSVVGGCCGTTPTHMAALRTLINNHTPSPRRRKPSMSVTSAQTVVDLPCNGHKIAVIGERINPTGKKRFKAALQANDMDYILDQAVQQVDAGADLLDVNVGMPGIDEKGMMIRTVKALQSIGGTPLQLDSTIPAVMEAALRVYNGKPIVNSVNGEEASLQNILPLVKKYGAAVVGLTLDENGIPKKAADRFAIAKRILDRATALGIPKRDVYIDCLTLTASAEQDGARETLEALHRVKTELGLKTVLGVSNISFGLPNREAVTRTFLTMALENGLDLPIINPNIASMAEAVRAFRLLRGFDVNCAAFVEAYANMPTATAAATPAAAAKPAAEKAPETLDLPYAMSHGLKNEGAKITAQLLETTDAMEVVNEILIPALDSAGKLFEQGKIFLPQLIQTASVAQAAFEVIKTTLIERNAAPVSRGEIVLATVKGDIHDIGKNIVRVLLAVSYTHLR
;
A
#
# COMPACT_ATOMS: atom_id res chain seq x y z
N ALA A 1 12.38 -39.19 -26.47
CA ALA A 1 11.11 -39.17 -25.74
C ALA A 1 10.57 -37.76 -25.82
N ALA A 2 9.44 -37.55 -26.45
CA ALA A 2 8.71 -36.31 -26.36
C ALA A 2 8.29 -36.18 -24.87
N GLY A 3 8.90 -35.23 -24.14
CA GLY A 3 8.47 -34.93 -22.78
C GLY A 3 7.03 -34.40 -22.81
N ALA A 4 6.32 -34.55 -21.71
CA ALA A 4 5.01 -33.90 -21.53
C ALA A 4 5.17 -32.40 -21.77
N HIS A 5 4.32 -31.84 -22.62
CA HIS A 5 4.24 -30.41 -22.87
C HIS A 5 2.95 -29.90 -22.21
N TYR A 6 3.03 -28.76 -21.54
CA TYR A 6 1.89 -28.06 -21.01
C TYR A 6 1.59 -26.85 -21.90
N VAL A 7 0.31 -26.56 -22.09
CA VAL A 7 -0.17 -25.39 -22.83
C VAL A 7 -0.64 -24.35 -21.82
N ALA A 8 -0.03 -23.19 -21.84
CA ALA A 8 -0.44 -22.07 -21.02
C ALA A 8 -1.41 -21.17 -21.78
N GLY A 9 -2.50 -20.76 -21.12
CA GLY A 9 -3.28 -19.60 -21.53
C GLY A 9 -2.51 -18.35 -21.15
N ASP A 10 -2.12 -17.57 -22.14
CA ASP A 10 -1.33 -16.36 -21.95
C ASP A 10 -2.24 -15.14 -21.80
N ILE A 11 -2.06 -14.36 -20.74
CA ILE A 11 -2.86 -13.19 -20.37
C ILE A 11 -1.93 -11.99 -20.23
N GLY A 12 -2.01 -11.06 -21.17
CA GLY A 12 -1.27 -9.81 -21.15
C GLY A 12 -2.07 -8.63 -20.58
N PRO A 13 -1.46 -7.42 -20.46
CA PRO A 13 -2.15 -6.23 -20.02
C PRO A 13 -3.21 -5.77 -21.03
N ILE A 14 -4.31 -5.20 -20.53
CA ILE A 14 -5.44 -4.71 -21.36
C ILE A 14 -5.02 -3.50 -22.23
N GLY A 15 -3.90 -2.83 -21.89
CA GLY A 15 -3.44 -1.65 -22.61
C GLY A 15 -4.17 -0.36 -22.22
N ALA A 16 -4.94 -0.37 -21.14
CA ALA A 16 -5.64 0.78 -20.58
C ALA A 16 -5.39 0.87 -19.08
N LEU A 17 -5.05 2.07 -18.59
CA LEU A 17 -4.86 2.28 -17.16
C LEU A 17 -6.19 2.20 -16.40
N LEU A 18 -6.12 1.62 -15.19
CA LEU A 18 -7.25 1.59 -14.27
C LEU A 18 -7.48 2.95 -13.61
N ARG A 19 -8.75 3.21 -13.23
CA ARG A 19 -9.08 4.42 -12.44
C ARG A 19 -8.34 4.41 -11.09
N PRO A 20 -7.86 5.57 -10.61
CA PRO A 20 -8.16 6.93 -11.09
C PRO A 20 -7.25 7.44 -12.22
N LEU A 21 -6.19 6.72 -12.58
CA LEU A 21 -5.19 7.15 -13.57
C LEU A 21 -5.68 7.03 -15.00
N GLY A 22 -6.53 6.06 -15.26
CA GLY A 22 -7.16 5.81 -16.55
C GLY A 22 -8.68 5.83 -16.49
N THR A 23 -9.30 5.20 -17.48
CA THR A 23 -10.77 5.19 -17.63
C THR A 23 -11.40 3.87 -17.18
N LEU A 24 -10.63 2.78 -17.14
CA LEU A 24 -11.13 1.44 -16.85
C LEU A 24 -11.37 1.25 -15.35
N SER A 25 -12.50 0.69 -14.97
CA SER A 25 -12.72 0.29 -13.57
C SER A 25 -12.09 -1.09 -13.30
N PHE A 26 -11.87 -1.39 -12.03
CA PHE A 26 -11.39 -2.72 -11.61
C PHE A 26 -12.35 -3.84 -12.05
N ASP A 27 -13.66 -3.59 -11.95
CA ASP A 27 -14.67 -4.58 -12.31
C ASP A 27 -14.72 -4.83 -13.82
N GLU A 28 -14.63 -3.78 -14.63
CA GLU A 28 -14.51 -3.92 -16.09
C GLU A 28 -13.25 -4.71 -16.49
N ALA A 29 -12.11 -4.44 -15.87
CA ALA A 29 -10.88 -5.20 -16.10
C ALA A 29 -11.04 -6.68 -15.68
N TYR A 30 -11.62 -6.93 -14.51
CA TYR A 30 -11.92 -8.28 -14.05
C TYR A 30 -12.82 -9.04 -15.05
N ASP A 31 -13.88 -8.42 -15.55
CA ASP A 31 -14.82 -9.06 -16.47
C ASP A 31 -14.15 -9.43 -17.80
N LEU A 32 -13.26 -8.58 -18.33
CA LEU A 32 -12.47 -8.87 -19.53
C LEU A 32 -11.55 -10.08 -19.30
N PHE A 33 -10.79 -10.08 -18.21
CA PHE A 33 -9.95 -11.23 -17.88
C PHE A 33 -10.75 -12.51 -17.61
N ALA A 34 -11.92 -12.41 -16.97
CA ALA A 34 -12.78 -13.56 -16.72
C ALA A 34 -13.33 -14.17 -18.03
N GLU A 35 -13.60 -13.35 -19.06
CA GLU A 35 -13.98 -13.85 -20.40
C GLU A 35 -12.83 -14.63 -21.03
N GLU A 36 -11.61 -14.09 -21.00
CA GLU A 36 -10.40 -14.73 -21.52
C GLU A 36 -10.08 -16.04 -20.79
N VAL A 37 -10.17 -16.04 -19.45
CA VAL A 37 -9.96 -17.25 -18.63
C VAL A 37 -10.97 -18.35 -18.99
N ARG A 38 -12.26 -18.02 -19.11
CA ARG A 38 -13.28 -19.01 -19.50
C ARG A 38 -13.00 -19.58 -20.88
N ALA A 39 -12.62 -18.76 -21.84
CA ALA A 39 -12.23 -19.22 -23.18
C ALA A 39 -11.00 -20.15 -23.13
N GLY A 40 -10.00 -19.85 -22.30
CA GLY A 40 -8.82 -20.70 -22.09
C GLY A 40 -9.17 -22.06 -21.47
N VAL A 41 -10.05 -22.08 -20.47
CA VAL A 41 -10.57 -23.33 -19.86
C VAL A 41 -11.30 -24.17 -20.90
N ASP A 42 -12.19 -23.56 -21.69
CA ASP A 42 -12.94 -24.25 -22.74
C ASP A 42 -12.00 -24.80 -23.86
N ALA A 43 -10.90 -24.11 -24.14
CA ALA A 43 -9.87 -24.54 -25.07
C ALA A 43 -8.97 -25.66 -24.50
N GLY A 44 -9.01 -25.93 -23.20
CA GLY A 44 -8.27 -27.01 -22.55
C GLY A 44 -6.82 -26.67 -22.25
N VAL A 45 -6.50 -25.44 -21.87
CA VAL A 45 -5.15 -25.06 -21.38
C VAL A 45 -4.83 -25.79 -20.07
N ASP A 46 -3.55 -25.99 -19.78
CA ASP A 46 -3.08 -26.68 -18.56
C ASP A 46 -2.85 -25.72 -17.39
N LEU A 47 -2.60 -24.45 -17.67
CA LEU A 47 -2.35 -23.38 -16.70
C LEU A 47 -2.57 -22.00 -17.34
N PHE A 48 -2.60 -20.96 -16.52
CA PHE A 48 -2.57 -19.56 -16.98
C PHE A 48 -1.25 -18.90 -16.63
N ILE A 49 -0.70 -18.13 -17.57
CA ILE A 49 0.42 -17.20 -17.34
C ILE A 49 -0.10 -15.79 -17.54
N ILE A 50 -0.07 -14.99 -16.48
CA ILE A 50 -0.35 -13.57 -16.51
C ILE A 50 1.00 -12.87 -16.57
N GLU A 51 1.30 -12.17 -17.66
CA GLU A 51 2.65 -11.64 -17.87
C GLU A 51 2.66 -10.16 -18.33
N THR A 52 3.83 -9.53 -18.20
CA THR A 52 4.12 -8.16 -18.66
C THR A 52 3.26 -7.09 -17.97
N MET A 53 2.76 -7.38 -16.79
CA MET A 53 1.92 -6.46 -16.02
C MET A 53 2.76 -5.38 -15.32
N THR A 54 2.33 -4.13 -15.43
CA THR A 54 2.98 -2.96 -14.81
C THR A 54 2.14 -2.31 -13.71
N ASP A 55 0.84 -2.66 -13.64
CA ASP A 55 -0.10 -2.18 -12.64
C ASP A 55 -0.52 -3.32 -11.69
N LEU A 56 -0.28 -3.10 -10.38
CA LEU A 56 -0.63 -4.07 -9.35
C LEU A 56 -2.15 -4.30 -9.23
N ALA A 57 -2.98 -3.30 -9.58
CA ALA A 57 -4.43 -3.44 -9.59
C ALA A 57 -4.90 -4.30 -10.78
N GLU A 58 -4.28 -4.13 -11.93
CA GLU A 58 -4.59 -4.89 -13.13
C GLU A 58 -4.24 -6.37 -12.95
N ILE A 59 -3.00 -6.68 -12.53
CA ILE A 59 -2.60 -8.07 -12.28
C ILE A 59 -3.45 -8.72 -11.19
N LYS A 60 -3.87 -7.97 -10.17
CA LYS A 60 -4.80 -8.46 -9.15
C LYS A 60 -6.16 -8.85 -9.75
N ALA A 61 -6.70 -8.04 -10.66
CA ALA A 61 -7.95 -8.35 -11.36
C ALA A 61 -7.81 -9.63 -12.18
N ALA A 62 -6.70 -9.82 -12.90
CA ALA A 62 -6.41 -11.01 -13.69
C ALA A 62 -6.25 -12.26 -12.81
N VAL A 63 -5.48 -12.20 -11.71
CA VAL A 63 -5.33 -13.34 -10.78
C VAL A 63 -6.67 -13.72 -10.15
N LEU A 64 -7.48 -12.75 -9.70
CA LEU A 64 -8.81 -13.04 -9.16
C LEU A 64 -9.73 -13.65 -10.22
N ALA A 65 -9.68 -13.17 -11.46
CA ALA A 65 -10.45 -13.74 -12.56
C ALA A 65 -10.07 -15.22 -12.80
N CYS A 66 -8.78 -15.56 -12.81
CA CYS A 66 -8.32 -16.94 -12.91
C CYS A 66 -8.82 -17.79 -11.73
N ARG A 67 -8.70 -17.30 -10.49
CA ARG A 67 -9.08 -18.05 -9.28
C ARG A 67 -10.58 -18.26 -9.12
N GLU A 68 -11.40 -17.35 -9.63
CA GLU A 68 -12.86 -17.45 -9.54
C GLU A 68 -13.49 -18.21 -10.70
N ASN A 69 -12.77 -18.38 -11.83
CA ASN A 69 -13.30 -19.04 -13.02
C ASN A 69 -12.54 -20.33 -13.41
N SER A 70 -11.50 -20.73 -12.64
CA SER A 70 -10.66 -21.90 -12.94
C SER A 70 -9.99 -22.44 -11.68
N ASP A 71 -9.75 -23.76 -11.65
CA ASP A 71 -8.90 -24.44 -10.65
C ASP A 71 -7.47 -24.67 -11.17
N LEU A 72 -7.13 -24.19 -12.38
CA LEU A 72 -5.82 -24.37 -12.99
C LEU A 72 -4.73 -23.55 -12.28
N PRO A 73 -3.46 -23.98 -12.34
CA PRO A 73 -2.34 -23.20 -11.82
C PRO A 73 -2.25 -21.81 -12.46
N VAL A 74 -1.93 -20.79 -11.64
CA VAL A 74 -1.79 -19.41 -12.08
C VAL A 74 -0.37 -18.93 -11.83
N PHE A 75 0.34 -18.61 -12.91
CA PHE A 75 1.65 -17.97 -12.89
C PHE A 75 1.44 -16.48 -13.15
N ALA A 76 2.07 -15.62 -12.36
CA ALA A 76 1.85 -14.18 -12.46
C ALA A 76 3.18 -13.43 -12.39
N THR A 77 3.51 -12.68 -13.44
CA THR A 77 4.75 -11.92 -13.54
C THR A 77 4.49 -10.44 -13.79
N MET A 78 5.36 -9.61 -13.26
CA MET A 78 5.33 -8.17 -13.45
C MET A 78 6.60 -7.69 -14.16
N THR A 79 6.49 -6.54 -14.79
CA THR A 79 7.59 -5.88 -15.50
C THR A 79 8.02 -4.64 -14.71
N PHE A 80 9.34 -4.47 -14.56
CA PHE A 80 9.95 -3.40 -13.78
C PHE A 80 10.86 -2.55 -14.66
N GLU A 81 10.91 -1.24 -14.39
CA GLU A 81 11.82 -0.30 -15.04
C GLU A 81 13.26 -0.45 -14.53
N GLU A 82 14.19 0.35 -15.06
CA GLU A 82 15.62 0.30 -14.70
C GLU A 82 15.89 0.59 -13.21
N ASP A 83 15.05 1.40 -12.57
CA ASP A 83 15.13 1.69 -11.14
C ASP A 83 14.66 0.53 -10.24
N GLY A 84 14.18 -0.55 -10.85
CA GLY A 84 13.67 -1.73 -10.15
C GLY A 84 12.30 -1.55 -9.54
N ARG A 85 11.49 -0.64 -10.09
CA ARG A 85 10.07 -0.45 -9.76
C ARG A 85 9.22 -0.49 -11.02
N THR A 86 7.93 -0.73 -10.87
CA THR A 86 7.00 -0.51 -11.98
C THR A 86 6.76 0.99 -12.16
N PHE A 87 6.22 1.38 -13.29
CA PHE A 87 5.89 2.78 -13.58
C PHE A 87 5.00 3.44 -12.50
N LEU A 88 4.19 2.66 -11.76
CA LEU A 88 3.35 3.12 -10.65
C LEU A 88 4.04 3.03 -9.28
N GLY A 89 5.33 2.67 -9.24
CA GLY A 89 6.15 2.66 -8.04
C GLY A 89 6.15 1.33 -7.27
N THR A 90 5.56 0.26 -7.80
CA THR A 90 5.53 -1.05 -7.16
C THR A 90 6.92 -1.69 -7.20
N SER A 91 7.46 -2.07 -6.04
CA SER A 91 8.73 -2.79 -5.95
C SER A 91 8.55 -4.31 -6.10
N PRO A 92 9.63 -5.06 -6.42
CA PRO A 92 9.58 -6.53 -6.47
C PRO A 92 9.07 -7.18 -5.18
N GLU A 93 9.41 -6.62 -4.02
CA GLU A 93 8.94 -7.12 -2.73
C GLU A 93 7.42 -6.91 -2.55
N VAL A 94 6.91 -5.73 -2.92
CA VAL A 94 5.46 -5.44 -2.89
C VAL A 94 4.72 -6.40 -3.81
N ALA A 95 5.20 -6.57 -5.04
CA ALA A 95 4.63 -7.49 -6.02
C ALA A 95 4.60 -8.92 -5.47
N ALA A 96 5.74 -9.42 -4.96
CA ALA A 96 5.84 -10.78 -4.45
C ALA A 96 4.91 -11.04 -3.25
N VAL A 97 4.87 -10.13 -2.27
CA VAL A 97 3.97 -10.26 -1.10
C VAL A 97 2.51 -10.25 -1.51
N THR A 98 2.14 -9.39 -2.46
CA THR A 98 0.75 -9.26 -2.91
C THR A 98 0.32 -10.47 -3.73
N LEU A 99 1.13 -10.88 -4.73
CA LEU A 99 0.82 -12.02 -5.59
C LEU A 99 0.77 -13.35 -4.82
N ASP A 100 1.70 -13.55 -3.87
CA ASP A 100 1.66 -14.71 -2.95
C ASP A 100 0.34 -14.74 -2.16
N ALA A 101 -0.06 -13.60 -1.62
CA ALA A 101 -1.25 -13.48 -0.79
C ALA A 101 -2.55 -13.74 -1.55
N ILE A 102 -2.72 -13.18 -2.77
CA ILE A 102 -3.93 -13.37 -3.60
C ILE A 102 -3.97 -14.73 -4.30
N GLY A 103 -2.93 -15.56 -4.11
CA GLY A 103 -2.97 -16.96 -4.48
C GLY A 103 -2.31 -17.32 -5.82
N ALA A 104 -1.41 -16.51 -6.38
CA ALA A 104 -0.56 -16.96 -7.47
C ALA A 104 0.24 -18.22 -7.05
N ASP A 105 0.33 -19.23 -7.89
CA ASP A 105 1.10 -20.46 -7.61
C ASP A 105 2.58 -20.26 -7.88
N VAL A 106 2.88 -19.50 -8.91
CA VAL A 106 4.21 -19.02 -9.28
C VAL A 106 4.11 -17.52 -9.48
N LEU A 107 5.09 -16.79 -8.99
CA LEU A 107 5.18 -15.35 -9.19
C LEU A 107 6.54 -14.97 -9.75
N GLY A 108 6.68 -13.81 -10.37
CA GLY A 108 7.98 -13.50 -10.97
C GLY A 108 8.05 -12.21 -11.76
N ILE A 109 9.01 -12.21 -12.68
CA ILE A 109 9.40 -11.06 -13.48
C ILE A 109 9.58 -11.50 -14.92
N ASN A 110 9.09 -10.69 -15.84
CA ASN A 110 9.37 -10.89 -17.27
C ASN A 110 9.61 -9.55 -17.97
N CYS A 111 10.21 -9.63 -19.16
CA CYS A 111 10.40 -8.51 -20.08
C CYS A 111 11.27 -7.36 -19.52
N SER A 112 11.23 -6.20 -20.18
CA SER A 112 11.93 -4.94 -19.85
C SER A 112 13.45 -5.02 -20.05
N GLN A 113 14.14 -5.95 -19.40
CA GLN A 113 15.59 -5.96 -19.28
C GLN A 113 16.20 -7.33 -19.61
N GLY A 114 17.52 -7.38 -19.70
CA GLY A 114 18.29 -8.60 -19.87
C GLY A 114 18.44 -9.43 -18.59
N PRO A 115 19.04 -10.62 -18.68
CA PRO A 115 19.18 -11.52 -17.56
C PRO A 115 19.98 -10.94 -16.37
N ALA A 116 21.01 -10.14 -16.65
CA ALA A 116 21.88 -9.60 -15.60
C ALA A 116 21.12 -8.67 -14.65
N GLU A 117 20.30 -7.78 -15.19
CA GLU A 117 19.50 -6.81 -14.46
C GLU A 117 18.38 -7.50 -13.69
N LEU A 118 17.67 -8.44 -14.34
CA LEU A 118 16.55 -9.15 -13.70
C LEU A 118 17.00 -10.04 -12.54
N ARG A 119 18.24 -10.53 -12.54
CA ARG A 119 18.80 -11.34 -11.45
C ARG A 119 18.69 -10.63 -10.10
N GLY A 120 19.04 -9.34 -10.05
CA GLY A 120 18.95 -8.53 -8.83
C GLY A 120 17.52 -8.35 -8.33
N LEU A 121 16.57 -8.16 -9.24
CA LEU A 121 15.15 -8.01 -8.93
C LEU A 121 14.54 -9.34 -8.46
N ALA A 122 14.88 -10.45 -9.09
CA ALA A 122 14.46 -11.78 -8.67
C ALA A 122 14.99 -12.13 -7.27
N ALA A 123 16.24 -11.79 -6.96
CA ALA A 123 16.82 -11.96 -5.63
C ALA A 123 16.02 -11.22 -4.56
N ARG A 124 15.53 -10.01 -4.84
CA ARG A 124 14.65 -9.25 -3.93
C ARG A 124 13.32 -9.97 -3.68
N MET A 125 12.66 -10.49 -4.72
CA MET A 125 11.43 -11.29 -4.57
C MET A 125 11.67 -12.53 -3.70
N LEU A 126 12.78 -13.24 -3.92
CA LEU A 126 13.16 -14.43 -3.18
C LEU A 126 13.33 -14.22 -1.67
N THR A 127 13.52 -12.97 -1.23
CA THR A 127 13.61 -12.65 0.21
C THR A 127 12.27 -12.64 0.93
N VAL A 128 11.16 -12.47 0.21
CA VAL A 128 9.83 -12.19 0.81
C VAL A 128 8.75 -13.23 0.49
N THR A 129 9.03 -14.22 -0.37
CA THR A 129 8.07 -15.29 -0.70
C THR A 129 8.68 -16.68 -0.58
N ASP A 130 7.86 -17.68 -0.28
CA ASP A 130 8.19 -19.11 -0.35
C ASP A 130 7.69 -19.74 -1.66
N LYS A 131 6.90 -19.01 -2.44
CA LYS A 131 6.39 -19.48 -3.75
C LYS A 131 7.53 -19.63 -4.77
N PRO A 132 7.40 -20.53 -5.75
CA PRO A 132 8.33 -20.57 -6.87
C PRO A 132 8.41 -19.21 -7.56
N VAL A 133 9.63 -18.76 -7.85
CA VAL A 133 9.87 -17.51 -8.60
C VAL A 133 10.25 -17.84 -10.04
N MET A 134 9.61 -17.14 -10.98
CA MET A 134 9.78 -17.25 -12.42
C MET A 134 10.53 -16.04 -12.97
N VAL A 135 11.44 -16.26 -13.92
CA VAL A 135 12.11 -15.20 -14.67
C VAL A 135 12.08 -15.51 -16.16
N GLN A 136 11.55 -14.57 -16.95
CA GLN A 136 11.53 -14.60 -18.40
C GLN A 136 12.19 -13.30 -18.94
N ALA A 137 13.51 -13.32 -19.07
CA ALA A 137 14.29 -12.16 -19.49
C ALA A 137 14.21 -11.91 -21.01
N ASN A 138 14.49 -10.68 -21.42
CA ASN A 138 14.76 -10.36 -22.82
C ASN A 138 16.17 -10.85 -23.23
N ALA A 139 16.41 -11.02 -24.52
CA ALA A 139 17.76 -11.29 -25.04
C ALA A 139 18.61 -9.99 -25.11
N GLY A 140 18.57 -9.19 -24.05
CA GLY A 140 19.16 -7.86 -23.98
C GLY A 140 18.15 -6.75 -24.23
N LEU A 141 18.62 -5.52 -24.42
CA LEU A 141 17.77 -4.38 -24.75
C LEU A 141 17.51 -4.31 -26.27
N PRO A 142 16.29 -3.92 -26.68
CA PRO A 142 15.99 -3.74 -28.11
C PRO A 142 16.79 -2.55 -28.66
N ARG A 143 17.36 -2.72 -29.84
CA ARG A 143 17.96 -1.65 -30.64
C ARG A 143 17.53 -1.77 -32.09
N VAL A 144 17.58 -0.68 -32.80
CA VAL A 144 17.28 -0.66 -34.23
C VAL A 144 18.60 -0.81 -35.00
N ASP A 145 18.69 -1.77 -35.91
CA ASP A 145 19.84 -1.93 -36.80
C ASP A 145 19.80 -0.94 -37.99
N ASP A 146 20.85 -0.96 -38.80
CA ASP A 146 20.98 -0.08 -39.98
C ASP A 146 19.88 -0.29 -41.04
N ASP A 147 19.22 -1.44 -41.02
CA ASP A 147 18.12 -1.81 -41.92
C ASP A 147 16.74 -1.46 -41.33
N GLY A 148 16.68 -0.90 -40.12
CA GLY A 148 15.45 -0.51 -39.43
C GLY A 148 14.74 -1.65 -38.68
N ASN A 149 15.40 -2.82 -38.51
CA ASN A 149 14.83 -3.94 -37.77
C ASN A 149 15.16 -3.84 -36.27
N THR A 150 14.25 -4.31 -35.42
CA THR A 150 14.52 -4.46 -33.98
C THR A 150 15.38 -5.71 -33.77
N VAL A 151 16.56 -5.53 -33.20
CA VAL A 151 17.52 -6.59 -32.87
C VAL A 151 17.86 -6.57 -31.38
N PHE A 152 18.27 -7.73 -30.88
CA PHE A 152 18.71 -7.95 -29.50
C PHE A 152 20.14 -8.47 -29.52
N ASP A 153 20.96 -8.11 -28.56
CA ASP A 153 22.42 -8.30 -28.61
C ASP A 153 22.92 -9.52 -27.82
N ILE A 154 22.16 -10.05 -26.87
CA ILE A 154 22.58 -11.22 -26.08
C ILE A 154 22.33 -12.51 -26.89
N GLN A 155 23.40 -13.25 -27.17
CA GLN A 155 23.34 -14.48 -27.92
C GLN A 155 22.96 -15.69 -27.04
N ALA A 156 22.45 -16.77 -27.68
CA ALA A 156 21.91 -17.92 -26.98
C ALA A 156 22.82 -18.57 -25.92
N PRO A 157 24.14 -18.76 -26.11
CA PRO A 157 25.00 -19.31 -25.07
C PRO A 157 25.14 -18.39 -23.86
N GLU A 158 25.39 -17.11 -24.08
CA GLU A 158 25.52 -16.10 -23.03
C GLU A 158 24.21 -15.95 -22.24
N TYR A 159 23.08 -15.89 -22.96
CA TYR A 159 21.76 -15.87 -22.36
C TYR A 159 21.53 -17.07 -21.43
N ALA A 160 21.84 -18.26 -21.94
CA ALA A 160 21.61 -19.49 -21.20
C ALA A 160 22.47 -19.58 -19.92
N GLU A 161 23.72 -19.14 -19.96
CA GLU A 161 24.61 -19.08 -18.78
C GLU A 161 24.09 -18.11 -17.73
N ALA A 162 23.69 -16.89 -18.15
CA ALA A 162 23.19 -15.88 -17.25
C ALA A 162 21.90 -16.31 -16.55
N VAL A 163 20.95 -16.89 -17.31
CA VAL A 163 19.67 -17.37 -16.76
C VAL A 163 19.85 -18.62 -15.88
N ALA A 164 20.73 -19.57 -16.30
CA ALA A 164 21.01 -20.76 -15.50
C ALA A 164 21.61 -20.40 -14.12
N GLY A 165 22.45 -19.36 -14.06
CA GLY A 165 22.97 -18.85 -12.79
C GLY A 165 21.92 -18.39 -11.79
N MET A 166 20.74 -17.94 -12.25
CA MET A 166 19.63 -17.55 -11.37
C MET A 166 18.99 -18.74 -10.64
N ILE A 167 19.09 -19.95 -11.21
CA ILE A 167 18.59 -21.18 -10.56
C ILE A 167 19.37 -21.43 -9.26
N GLU A 168 20.66 -21.16 -9.26
CA GLU A 168 21.50 -21.29 -8.05
C GLU A 168 21.10 -20.28 -6.97
N ASP A 169 20.57 -19.11 -7.36
CA ASP A 169 20.02 -18.13 -6.42
C ASP A 169 18.65 -18.53 -5.86
N GLY A 170 17.98 -19.54 -6.45
CA GLY A 170 16.69 -20.07 -5.99
C GLY A 170 15.50 -19.79 -6.93
N VAL A 171 15.74 -19.24 -8.12
CA VAL A 171 14.70 -19.14 -9.15
C VAL A 171 14.29 -20.56 -9.58
N SER A 172 13.00 -20.80 -9.73
CA SER A 172 12.44 -22.14 -9.93
C SER A 172 11.92 -22.38 -11.33
N VAL A 173 11.51 -21.32 -12.03
CA VAL A 173 11.00 -21.36 -13.39
C VAL A 173 11.77 -20.33 -14.23
N VAL A 174 12.30 -20.75 -15.36
CA VAL A 174 13.07 -19.87 -16.24
C VAL A 174 12.56 -20.01 -17.68
N GLY A 175 12.59 -18.92 -18.39
CA GLY A 175 12.17 -18.84 -19.78
C GLY A 175 12.74 -17.62 -20.46
N GLY A 176 12.13 -17.20 -21.55
CA GLY A 176 12.53 -16.02 -22.31
C GLY A 176 11.34 -15.16 -22.71
N CYS A 177 11.59 -13.89 -22.96
CA CYS A 177 10.64 -12.90 -23.46
C CYS A 177 11.19 -12.30 -24.77
N CYS A 178 11.14 -11.00 -24.96
CA CYS A 178 11.50 -10.32 -26.19
C CYS A 178 12.92 -10.66 -26.67
N GLY A 179 13.06 -10.90 -27.98
CA GLY A 179 14.33 -11.23 -28.62
C GLY A 179 14.80 -12.67 -28.44
N THR A 180 14.22 -13.45 -27.52
CA THR A 180 14.59 -14.87 -27.38
C THR A 180 13.99 -15.70 -28.50
N THR A 181 14.74 -16.72 -28.92
CA THR A 181 14.40 -17.61 -30.01
C THR A 181 14.41 -19.07 -29.54
N PRO A 182 13.92 -20.03 -30.33
CA PRO A 182 14.08 -21.45 -30.04
C PRO A 182 15.52 -21.87 -29.74
N THR A 183 16.52 -21.20 -30.36
CA THR A 183 17.95 -21.46 -30.11
C THR A 183 18.34 -21.09 -28.69
N HIS A 184 17.86 -19.95 -28.17
CA HIS A 184 18.05 -19.54 -26.78
C HIS A 184 17.47 -20.59 -25.82
N MET A 185 16.25 -21.01 -26.05
CA MET A 185 15.57 -22.01 -25.21
C MET A 185 16.24 -23.39 -25.27
N ALA A 186 16.76 -23.80 -26.43
CA ALA A 186 17.51 -25.06 -26.56
C ALA A 186 18.83 -25.02 -25.78
N ALA A 187 19.59 -23.89 -25.86
CA ALA A 187 20.79 -23.69 -25.07
C ALA A 187 20.51 -23.70 -23.58
N LEU A 188 19.48 -22.94 -23.14
CA LEU A 188 19.05 -22.89 -21.74
C LEU A 188 18.66 -24.27 -21.23
N ARG A 189 17.83 -25.02 -21.95
CA ARG A 189 17.41 -26.39 -21.59
C ARG A 189 18.59 -27.33 -21.36
N THR A 190 19.67 -27.18 -22.13
CA THR A 190 20.86 -27.99 -21.98
C THR A 190 21.56 -27.71 -20.64
N LEU A 191 21.60 -26.45 -20.21
CA LEU A 191 22.30 -26.04 -18.99
C LEU A 191 21.46 -26.31 -17.71
N ILE A 192 20.16 -26.03 -17.72
CA ILE A 192 19.33 -26.15 -16.51
C ILE A 192 19.30 -27.53 -15.90
N ASN A 193 19.50 -28.59 -16.70
CA ASN A 193 19.56 -29.97 -16.21
C ASN A 193 20.73 -30.21 -15.25
N ASN A 194 21.75 -29.35 -15.25
CA ASN A 194 22.94 -29.44 -14.41
C ASN A 194 22.86 -28.55 -13.17
N HIS A 195 21.78 -27.76 -13.02
CA HIS A 195 21.59 -26.84 -11.91
C HIS A 195 20.48 -27.32 -10.98
N THR A 196 20.67 -27.08 -9.70
CA THR A 196 19.66 -27.36 -8.67
C THR A 196 19.37 -26.06 -7.90
N PRO A 197 18.10 -25.69 -7.75
CA PRO A 197 17.76 -24.49 -6.97
C PRO A 197 18.30 -24.56 -5.55
N SER A 198 18.93 -23.49 -5.07
CA SER A 198 19.37 -23.41 -3.69
C SER A 198 18.19 -23.42 -2.74
N PRO A 199 18.29 -24.13 -1.59
CA PRO A 199 17.26 -24.07 -0.56
C PRO A 199 17.10 -22.64 -0.06
N ARG A 200 15.89 -22.11 -0.16
CA ARG A 200 15.61 -20.77 0.35
C ARG A 200 15.50 -20.78 1.87
N ARG A 201 16.11 -19.80 2.51
CA ARG A 201 16.02 -19.56 3.95
C ARG A 201 15.32 -18.23 4.19
N ARG A 202 14.03 -18.16 3.81
CA ARG A 202 13.23 -17.02 4.18
C ARG A 202 13.07 -16.96 5.71
N LYS A 203 13.25 -15.77 6.30
CA LYS A 203 12.81 -15.55 7.68
C LYS A 203 11.30 -15.34 7.66
N PRO A 204 10.51 -16.17 8.37
CA PRO A 204 9.07 -15.96 8.44
C PRO A 204 8.75 -14.54 8.88
N SER A 205 7.91 -13.86 8.13
CA SER A 205 7.55 -12.49 8.37
C SER A 205 6.06 -12.30 8.11
N MET A 206 5.46 -11.40 8.86
CA MET A 206 4.11 -10.90 8.65
C MET A 206 4.23 -9.60 7.87
N SER A 207 3.92 -9.64 6.59
CA SER A 207 4.05 -8.47 5.72
C SER A 207 2.68 -8.02 5.25
N VAL A 208 2.47 -6.72 5.30
CA VAL A 208 1.32 -6.02 4.68
C VAL A 208 1.86 -4.96 3.74
N THR A 209 1.12 -4.66 2.70
CA THR A 209 1.61 -3.76 1.65
C THR A 209 0.53 -2.76 1.22
N SER A 210 0.98 -1.59 0.81
CA SER A 210 0.28 -0.75 -0.17
C SER A 210 0.74 -1.14 -1.58
N ALA A 211 0.44 -0.31 -2.59
CA ALA A 211 1.00 -0.48 -3.93
C ALA A 211 2.51 -0.19 -4.02
N GLN A 212 3.10 0.51 -3.04
CA GLN A 212 4.46 1.04 -3.10
C GLN A 212 5.36 0.63 -1.93
N THR A 213 4.77 0.29 -0.78
CA THR A 213 5.49 0.09 0.49
C THR A 213 5.15 -1.26 1.11
N VAL A 214 6.16 -1.92 1.67
CA VAL A 214 6.00 -3.10 2.52
C VAL A 214 6.22 -2.70 3.97
N VAL A 215 5.28 -3.02 4.85
CA VAL A 215 5.49 -3.04 6.29
C VAL A 215 5.70 -4.48 6.70
N ASP A 216 6.94 -4.79 7.06
CA ASP A 216 7.38 -6.12 7.43
C ASP A 216 7.51 -6.24 8.94
N LEU A 217 6.83 -7.25 9.51
CA LEU A 217 6.81 -7.53 10.94
C LEU A 217 7.41 -8.93 11.17
N PRO A 218 8.73 -9.06 11.46
CA PRO A 218 9.37 -10.35 11.64
C PRO A 218 8.65 -11.22 12.66
N CYS A 219 8.35 -12.47 12.33
CA CYS A 219 7.67 -13.40 13.27
C CYS A 219 8.48 -13.62 14.55
N ASN A 220 9.82 -13.73 14.40
CA ASN A 220 10.77 -13.93 15.51
C ASN A 220 11.55 -12.64 15.80
N GLY A 221 10.87 -11.51 15.93
CA GLY A 221 11.50 -10.22 16.15
C GLY A 221 10.52 -9.24 16.79
N HIS A 222 11.07 -8.16 17.27
CA HIS A 222 10.31 -7.11 17.93
C HIS A 222 10.35 -5.86 17.05
N LYS A 223 9.54 -5.82 16.01
CA LYS A 223 9.26 -4.57 15.29
C LYS A 223 7.86 -4.12 15.68
N ILE A 224 7.76 -2.93 16.22
CA ILE A 224 6.48 -2.31 16.51
C ILE A 224 6.09 -1.50 15.27
N ALA A 225 4.84 -1.64 14.82
CA ALA A 225 4.30 -0.80 13.76
C ALA A 225 3.09 -0.04 14.29
N VAL A 226 3.12 1.28 14.19
CA VAL A 226 2.06 2.16 14.68
C VAL A 226 0.93 2.23 13.67
N ILE A 227 -0.30 1.94 14.11
CA ILE A 227 -1.52 2.14 13.33
C ILE A 227 -2.18 3.44 13.79
N GLY A 228 -2.35 4.38 12.85
CA GLY A 228 -2.98 5.67 13.12
C GLY A 228 -4.50 5.57 13.22
N GLU A 229 -5.12 6.06 14.31
CA GLU A 229 -6.55 5.91 14.64
C GLU A 229 -7.45 7.08 14.22
N ARG A 230 -6.93 8.08 13.48
CA ARG A 230 -7.68 9.33 13.28
C ARG A 230 -8.77 9.27 12.24
N ILE A 231 -8.65 8.38 11.25
CA ILE A 231 -9.67 8.18 10.20
C ILE A 231 -10.78 7.25 10.75
N ASN A 232 -11.54 7.75 11.70
CA ASN A 232 -12.59 7.02 12.38
C ASN A 232 -13.59 8.02 12.99
N PRO A 233 -14.92 7.90 12.73
CA PRO A 233 -15.94 8.85 13.21
C PRO A 233 -16.23 8.76 14.71
N THR A 234 -15.77 7.72 15.40
CA THR A 234 -16.09 7.49 16.81
C THR A 234 -15.56 8.61 17.69
N GLY A 235 -16.46 9.34 18.36
CA GLY A 235 -16.12 10.44 19.25
C GLY A 235 -15.63 11.73 18.57
N LYS A 236 -15.56 11.79 17.22
CA LYS A 236 -14.97 12.92 16.48
C LYS A 236 -16.02 13.67 15.67
N LYS A 237 -16.55 14.76 16.22
CA LYS A 237 -17.64 15.56 15.60
C LYS A 237 -17.25 16.11 14.21
N ARG A 238 -16.03 16.67 14.08
CA ARG A 238 -15.54 17.23 12.80
C ARG A 238 -15.38 16.17 11.73
N PHE A 239 -14.87 14.99 12.10
CA PHE A 239 -14.73 13.88 11.14
C PHE A 239 -16.10 13.38 10.67
N LYS A 240 -17.11 13.29 11.56
CA LYS A 240 -18.49 12.97 11.17
C LYS A 240 -19.06 13.99 10.19
N ALA A 241 -18.85 15.28 10.44
CA ALA A 241 -19.27 16.33 9.51
C ALA A 241 -18.57 16.24 8.16
N ALA A 242 -17.29 15.91 8.12
CA ALA A 242 -16.52 15.70 6.89
C ALA A 242 -17.07 14.52 6.07
N LEU A 243 -17.39 13.39 6.71
CA LEU A 243 -18.03 12.25 6.04
C LEU A 243 -19.40 12.63 5.44
N GLN A 244 -20.23 13.37 6.19
CA GLN A 244 -21.55 13.84 5.72
C GLN A 244 -21.45 14.80 4.55
N ALA A 245 -20.46 15.69 4.57
CA ALA A 245 -20.19 16.66 3.52
C ALA A 245 -19.38 16.07 2.34
N ASN A 246 -18.93 14.81 2.43
CA ASN A 246 -17.97 14.20 1.50
C ASN A 246 -16.69 15.07 1.34
N ASP A 247 -16.24 15.67 2.45
CA ASP A 247 -15.01 16.47 2.52
C ASP A 247 -13.79 15.55 2.55
N MET A 248 -13.35 15.16 1.37
CA MET A 248 -12.24 14.23 1.20
C MET A 248 -10.91 14.85 1.62
N ASP A 249 -10.73 16.15 1.40
CA ASP A 249 -9.50 16.86 1.75
C ASP A 249 -9.24 16.80 3.26
N TYR A 250 -10.28 16.96 4.09
CA TYR A 250 -10.13 16.80 5.52
C TYR A 250 -9.73 15.37 5.93
N ILE A 251 -10.27 14.36 5.23
CA ILE A 251 -9.92 12.95 5.48
C ILE A 251 -8.46 12.70 5.11
N LEU A 252 -8.02 13.22 3.96
CA LEU A 252 -6.64 13.10 3.48
C LEU A 252 -5.66 13.84 4.41
N ASP A 253 -6.01 15.04 4.86
CA ASP A 253 -5.22 15.79 5.84
C ASP A 253 -5.02 14.99 7.15
N GLN A 254 -6.07 14.30 7.64
CA GLN A 254 -5.93 13.41 8.79
C GLN A 254 -4.97 12.23 8.53
N ALA A 255 -4.91 11.73 7.31
CA ALA A 255 -3.96 10.68 6.92
C ALA A 255 -2.52 11.21 6.93
N VAL A 256 -2.29 12.32 6.22
CA VAL A 256 -0.97 12.96 6.09
C VAL A 256 -0.38 13.28 7.47
N GLN A 257 -1.14 13.96 8.32
CA GLN A 257 -0.69 14.32 9.68
C GLN A 257 -0.26 13.10 10.49
N GLN A 258 -0.95 11.97 10.37
CA GLN A 258 -0.58 10.74 11.08
C GLN A 258 0.68 10.09 10.51
N VAL A 259 0.86 10.09 9.20
CA VAL A 259 2.06 9.58 8.55
C VAL A 259 3.28 10.41 8.94
N ASP A 260 3.16 11.74 8.89
CA ASP A 260 4.23 12.67 9.31
C ASP A 260 4.58 12.51 10.80
N ALA A 261 3.59 12.18 11.63
CA ALA A 261 3.82 11.88 13.04
C ALA A 261 4.40 10.47 13.31
N GLY A 262 4.58 9.64 12.25
CA GLY A 262 5.22 8.34 12.32
C GLY A 262 4.27 7.15 12.41
N ALA A 263 3.06 7.23 11.86
CA ALA A 263 2.22 6.06 11.62
C ALA A 263 2.83 5.19 10.51
N ASP A 264 2.97 3.90 10.77
CA ASP A 264 3.41 2.91 9.79
C ASP A 264 2.22 2.39 8.94
N LEU A 265 0.99 2.42 9.50
CA LEU A 265 -0.27 2.05 8.87
C LEU A 265 -1.37 3.03 9.27
N LEU A 266 -2.46 3.05 8.51
CA LEU A 266 -3.65 3.85 8.83
C LEU A 266 -4.87 2.94 9.00
N ASP A 267 -5.56 3.07 10.14
CA ASP A 267 -6.89 2.48 10.35
C ASP A 267 -7.94 3.34 9.67
N VAL A 268 -8.81 2.73 8.85
CA VAL A 268 -9.79 3.42 8.02
C VAL A 268 -11.19 2.91 8.33
N ASN A 269 -11.92 3.67 9.11
CA ASN A 269 -13.32 3.47 9.43
C ASN A 269 -14.14 4.69 8.99
N VAL A 270 -15.16 4.46 8.17
CA VAL A 270 -16.09 5.50 7.71
C VAL A 270 -17.53 5.20 8.11
N GLY A 271 -17.73 4.18 8.97
CA GLY A 271 -19.04 3.71 9.40
C GLY A 271 -19.76 4.71 10.30
N MET A 272 -20.88 5.25 9.82
CA MET A 272 -21.78 6.08 10.63
C MET A 272 -23.21 6.03 10.08
N PRO A 273 -24.22 6.21 10.96
CA PRO A 273 -25.60 6.26 10.52
C PRO A 273 -25.86 7.40 9.51
N GLY A 274 -26.65 7.10 8.49
CA GLY A 274 -27.15 8.11 7.55
C GLY A 274 -26.26 8.41 6.36
N ILE A 275 -25.20 7.62 6.12
CA ILE A 275 -24.38 7.72 4.90
C ILE A 275 -24.34 6.39 4.15
N ASP A 276 -24.00 6.44 2.87
CA ASP A 276 -23.60 5.25 2.09
C ASP A 276 -22.18 4.84 2.50
N GLU A 277 -22.06 3.96 3.49
CA GLU A 277 -20.77 3.50 4.00
C GLU A 277 -19.94 2.80 2.92
N LYS A 278 -20.57 1.99 2.07
CA LYS A 278 -19.88 1.27 0.98
C LYS A 278 -19.25 2.26 -0.02
N GLY A 279 -20.03 3.20 -0.52
CA GLY A 279 -19.53 4.20 -1.44
C GLY A 279 -18.48 5.12 -0.82
N MET A 280 -18.66 5.50 0.46
CA MET A 280 -17.69 6.30 1.19
C MET A 280 -16.38 5.54 1.40
N MET A 281 -16.41 4.26 1.79
CA MET A 281 -15.22 3.43 1.97
C MET A 281 -14.43 3.30 0.66
N ILE A 282 -15.10 3.03 -0.46
CA ILE A 282 -14.45 2.96 -1.78
C ILE A 282 -13.74 4.28 -2.12
N ARG A 283 -14.43 5.42 -1.93
CA ARG A 283 -13.83 6.75 -2.22
C ARG A 283 -12.64 7.04 -1.32
N THR A 284 -12.78 6.78 -0.02
CA THR A 284 -11.71 7.01 0.96
C THR A 284 -10.49 6.15 0.67
N VAL A 285 -10.66 4.84 0.43
CA VAL A 285 -9.56 3.94 0.11
C VAL A 285 -8.84 4.37 -1.16
N LYS A 286 -9.57 4.72 -2.23
CA LYS A 286 -8.97 5.21 -3.47
C LYS A 286 -8.21 6.52 -3.28
N ALA A 287 -8.77 7.47 -2.52
CA ALA A 287 -8.14 8.75 -2.25
C ALA A 287 -6.86 8.59 -1.42
N LEU A 288 -6.88 7.77 -0.37
CA LEU A 288 -5.70 7.50 0.46
C LEU A 288 -4.56 6.86 -0.35
N GLN A 289 -4.88 5.91 -1.24
CA GLN A 289 -3.88 5.27 -2.09
C GLN A 289 -3.26 6.22 -3.12
N SER A 290 -3.94 7.31 -3.48
CA SER A 290 -3.42 8.27 -4.47
C SER A 290 -2.44 9.29 -3.89
N ILE A 291 -2.48 9.57 -2.59
CA ILE A 291 -1.61 10.55 -1.94
C ILE A 291 -0.38 9.94 -1.27
N GLY A 292 -0.37 8.65 -0.97
CA GLY A 292 0.75 8.04 -0.26
C GLY A 292 0.83 6.53 -0.36
N GLY A 293 2.01 6.01 0.01
CA GLY A 293 2.33 4.59 0.00
C GLY A 293 2.08 3.89 1.35
N THR A 294 1.31 4.46 2.27
CA THR A 294 1.06 3.86 3.58
C THR A 294 0.02 2.75 3.51
N PRO A 295 0.31 1.52 3.98
CA PRO A 295 -0.65 0.44 4.01
C PRO A 295 -1.86 0.74 4.91
N LEU A 296 -3.02 0.18 4.56
CA LEU A 296 -4.28 0.42 5.27
C LEU A 296 -4.73 -0.80 6.08
N GLN A 297 -5.29 -0.51 7.24
CA GLN A 297 -6.18 -1.41 7.98
C GLN A 297 -7.61 -0.99 7.66
N LEU A 298 -8.37 -1.86 6.99
CA LEU A 298 -9.74 -1.61 6.57
C LEU A 298 -10.68 -2.02 7.73
N ASP A 299 -11.42 -1.06 8.27
CA ASP A 299 -12.26 -1.26 9.45
C ASP A 299 -13.75 -1.10 9.11
N SER A 300 -14.46 -2.22 9.04
CA SER A 300 -15.92 -2.27 8.92
C SER A 300 -16.47 -3.60 9.43
N THR A 301 -17.64 -3.56 10.05
CA THR A 301 -18.38 -4.76 10.48
C THR A 301 -19.32 -5.30 9.41
N ILE A 302 -19.46 -4.61 8.27
CA ILE A 302 -20.37 -4.97 7.19
C ILE A 302 -19.61 -5.72 6.09
N PRO A 303 -19.88 -7.03 5.85
CA PRO A 303 -19.13 -7.81 4.85
C PRO A 303 -19.13 -7.21 3.46
N ALA A 304 -20.25 -6.64 3.01
CA ALA A 304 -20.34 -6.00 1.69
C ALA A 304 -19.52 -4.71 1.56
N VAL A 305 -19.30 -3.97 2.65
CA VAL A 305 -18.39 -2.82 2.71
C VAL A 305 -16.94 -3.31 2.67
N MET A 306 -16.62 -4.34 3.47
CA MET A 306 -15.30 -4.94 3.51
C MET A 306 -14.88 -5.49 2.15
N GLU A 307 -15.75 -6.27 1.49
CA GLU A 307 -15.44 -6.81 0.16
C GLU A 307 -15.20 -5.69 -0.86
N ALA A 308 -16.03 -4.65 -0.84
CA ALA A 308 -15.87 -3.52 -1.76
C ALA A 308 -14.56 -2.75 -1.52
N ALA A 309 -14.13 -2.60 -0.26
CA ALA A 309 -12.84 -2.00 0.09
C ALA A 309 -11.66 -2.89 -0.38
N LEU A 310 -11.72 -4.19 -0.09
CA LEU A 310 -10.71 -5.17 -0.51
C LEU A 310 -10.56 -5.21 -2.03
N ARG A 311 -11.65 -5.08 -2.77
CA ARG A 311 -11.65 -5.12 -4.23
C ARG A 311 -10.87 -3.95 -4.84
N VAL A 312 -10.95 -2.76 -4.27
CA VAL A 312 -10.27 -1.55 -4.78
C VAL A 312 -8.92 -1.25 -4.11
N TYR A 313 -8.52 -2.02 -3.14
CA TYR A 313 -7.24 -1.84 -2.46
C TYR A 313 -6.11 -2.51 -3.24
N ASN A 314 -5.04 -1.77 -3.53
CA ASN A 314 -3.86 -2.26 -4.25
C ASN A 314 -2.78 -2.64 -3.25
N GLY A 315 -2.59 -3.93 -3.03
CA GLY A 315 -1.66 -4.48 -2.06
C GLY A 315 -2.32 -5.52 -1.15
N LYS A 316 -1.65 -5.81 -0.03
CA LYS A 316 -2.11 -6.72 1.02
C LYS A 316 -2.50 -5.92 2.26
N PRO A 317 -3.79 -5.61 2.48
CA PRO A 317 -4.28 -4.84 3.63
C PRO A 317 -4.41 -5.70 4.88
N ILE A 318 -4.76 -5.04 6.00
CA ILE A 318 -5.31 -5.71 7.19
C ILE A 318 -6.83 -5.53 7.18
N VAL A 319 -7.57 -6.59 7.40
CA VAL A 319 -9.02 -6.57 7.65
C VAL A 319 -9.25 -6.41 9.17
N ASN A 320 -9.94 -5.37 9.56
CA ASN A 320 -10.40 -5.11 10.93
C ASN A 320 -11.93 -5.12 10.91
N SER A 321 -12.63 -6.18 11.32
CA SER A 321 -12.11 -7.35 11.99
C SER A 321 -13.01 -8.58 11.81
N VAL A 322 -12.54 -9.70 12.30
CA VAL A 322 -13.34 -10.88 12.59
C VAL A 322 -13.41 -11.05 14.11
N ASN A 323 -14.44 -11.70 14.64
CA ASN A 323 -14.53 -12.06 16.06
C ASN A 323 -14.85 -13.55 16.23
N GLY A 324 -15.05 -14.01 17.47
CA GLY A 324 -15.35 -15.40 17.78
C GLY A 324 -16.76 -15.86 17.43
N GLU A 325 -17.66 -14.96 17.01
CA GLU A 325 -19.00 -15.33 16.59
C GLU A 325 -18.98 -16.12 15.28
N GLU A 326 -19.80 -17.17 15.20
CA GLU A 326 -19.83 -18.05 14.01
C GLU A 326 -20.19 -17.26 12.74
N ALA A 327 -21.14 -16.32 12.81
CA ALA A 327 -21.54 -15.49 11.69
C ALA A 327 -20.38 -14.61 11.20
N SER A 328 -19.56 -14.05 12.11
CA SER A 328 -18.40 -13.25 11.76
C SER A 328 -17.33 -14.09 11.07
N LEU A 329 -17.02 -15.28 11.62
CA LEU A 329 -16.05 -16.22 11.04
C LEU A 329 -16.45 -16.66 9.63
N GLN A 330 -17.74 -16.97 9.41
CA GLN A 330 -18.26 -17.44 8.13
C GLN A 330 -18.30 -16.35 7.05
N ASN A 331 -18.56 -15.10 7.43
CA ASN A 331 -18.74 -14.01 6.46
C ASN A 331 -17.41 -13.27 6.13
N ILE A 332 -16.48 -13.18 7.06
CA ILE A 332 -15.26 -12.36 6.88
C ILE A 332 -14.05 -13.21 6.45
N LEU A 333 -13.82 -14.39 7.05
CA LEU A 333 -12.62 -15.18 6.72
C LEU A 333 -12.55 -15.60 5.24
N PRO A 334 -13.66 -15.94 4.54
CA PRO A 334 -13.61 -16.21 3.11
C PRO A 334 -13.15 -15.00 2.29
N LEU A 335 -13.56 -13.76 2.67
CA LEU A 335 -13.10 -12.54 2.02
C LEU A 335 -11.61 -12.32 2.26
N VAL A 336 -11.14 -12.54 3.49
CA VAL A 336 -9.71 -12.47 3.83
C VAL A 336 -8.90 -13.42 2.94
N LYS A 337 -9.37 -14.68 2.79
CA LYS A 337 -8.72 -15.68 1.94
C LYS A 337 -8.74 -15.28 0.46
N LYS A 338 -9.90 -14.86 -0.04
CA LYS A 338 -10.10 -14.49 -1.45
C LYS A 338 -9.17 -13.37 -1.88
N TYR A 339 -9.07 -12.32 -1.08
CA TYR A 339 -8.28 -11.13 -1.40
C TYR A 339 -6.86 -11.13 -0.81
N GLY A 340 -6.47 -12.20 -0.14
CA GLY A 340 -5.12 -12.36 0.40
C GLY A 340 -4.77 -11.37 1.52
N ALA A 341 -5.74 -10.88 2.27
CA ALA A 341 -5.50 -9.92 3.35
C ALA A 341 -4.96 -10.59 4.61
N ALA A 342 -4.33 -9.80 5.50
CA ALA A 342 -4.20 -10.16 6.90
C ALA A 342 -5.50 -9.82 7.65
N VAL A 343 -5.74 -10.41 8.82
CA VAL A 343 -6.97 -10.21 9.59
C VAL A 343 -6.71 -10.01 11.07
N VAL A 344 -7.39 -9.04 11.68
CA VAL A 344 -7.47 -8.85 13.12
C VAL A 344 -8.63 -9.67 13.67
N GLY A 345 -8.35 -10.56 14.64
CA GLY A 345 -9.34 -11.30 15.40
C GLY A 345 -9.58 -10.64 16.75
N LEU A 346 -10.82 -10.20 16.99
CA LEU A 346 -11.23 -9.64 18.27
C LEU A 346 -11.60 -10.77 19.25
N THR A 347 -11.10 -10.71 20.47
CA THR A 347 -11.39 -11.71 21.49
C THR A 347 -12.74 -11.49 22.19
N LEU A 348 -13.79 -11.49 21.38
CA LEU A 348 -15.19 -11.49 21.82
C LEU A 348 -15.99 -12.55 21.05
N ASP A 349 -17.10 -13.00 21.59
CA ASP A 349 -18.03 -13.93 20.97
C ASP A 349 -19.48 -13.55 21.28
N GLU A 350 -20.42 -14.47 21.06
CA GLU A 350 -21.86 -14.31 21.27
C GLU A 350 -22.23 -13.89 22.71
N ASN A 351 -21.32 -14.09 23.68
CA ASN A 351 -21.47 -13.69 25.08
C ASN A 351 -20.84 -12.33 25.38
N GLY A 352 -20.30 -11.66 24.36
CA GLY A 352 -19.60 -10.39 24.49
C GLY A 352 -18.10 -10.55 24.80
N ILE A 353 -17.51 -9.53 25.44
CA ILE A 353 -16.07 -9.52 25.78
C ILE A 353 -15.84 -10.27 27.10
N PRO A 354 -15.08 -11.37 27.11
CA PRO A 354 -14.78 -12.09 28.34
C PRO A 354 -13.96 -11.25 29.31
N LYS A 355 -14.25 -11.38 30.61
CA LYS A 355 -13.53 -10.67 31.65
C LYS A 355 -12.14 -11.26 31.91
N LYS A 356 -11.94 -12.55 31.68
CA LYS A 356 -10.70 -13.27 32.00
C LYS A 356 -9.81 -13.46 30.78
N ALA A 357 -8.51 -13.35 31.00
CA ALA A 357 -7.48 -13.56 30.00
C ALA A 357 -7.54 -14.97 29.38
N ALA A 358 -7.83 -15.98 30.18
CA ALA A 358 -7.95 -17.35 29.69
C ALA A 358 -9.06 -17.54 28.66
N ASP A 359 -10.21 -16.90 28.87
CA ASP A 359 -11.36 -16.99 27.96
C ASP A 359 -11.09 -16.21 26.67
N ARG A 360 -10.46 -15.04 26.75
CA ARG A 360 -9.99 -14.28 25.58
C ARG A 360 -8.98 -15.09 24.77
N PHE A 361 -8.05 -15.77 25.42
CA PHE A 361 -7.10 -16.66 24.76
C PHE A 361 -7.79 -17.84 24.04
N ALA A 362 -8.85 -18.42 24.64
CA ALA A 362 -9.62 -19.49 24.01
C ALA A 362 -10.31 -19.01 22.71
N ILE A 363 -10.87 -17.80 22.71
CA ILE A 363 -11.45 -17.19 21.50
C ILE A 363 -10.36 -16.90 20.45
N ALA A 364 -9.21 -16.36 20.85
CA ALA A 364 -8.09 -16.14 19.93
C ALA A 364 -7.66 -17.44 19.24
N LYS A 365 -7.57 -18.54 19.99
CA LYS A 365 -7.27 -19.87 19.45
C LYS A 365 -8.36 -20.36 18.48
N ARG A 366 -9.64 -20.19 18.82
CA ARG A 366 -10.78 -20.53 17.94
C ARG A 366 -10.67 -19.78 16.58
N ILE A 367 -10.39 -18.47 16.61
CA ILE A 367 -10.23 -17.68 15.40
C ILE A 367 -9.05 -18.19 14.56
N LEU A 368 -7.90 -18.45 15.20
CA LEU A 368 -6.72 -19.00 14.53
C LEU A 368 -7.02 -20.35 13.87
N ASP A 369 -7.65 -21.27 14.60
CA ASP A 369 -7.96 -22.60 14.10
C ASP A 369 -8.91 -22.53 12.88
N ARG A 370 -9.92 -21.64 12.91
CA ARG A 370 -10.86 -21.43 11.79
C ARG A 370 -10.17 -20.77 10.58
N ALA A 371 -9.32 -19.77 10.80
CA ALA A 371 -8.58 -19.11 9.72
C ALA A 371 -7.63 -20.08 9.02
N THR A 372 -6.88 -20.88 9.80
CA THR A 372 -5.94 -21.85 9.23
C THR A 372 -6.64 -23.02 8.53
N ALA A 373 -7.80 -23.45 8.99
CA ALA A 373 -8.63 -24.46 8.32
C ALA A 373 -9.12 -23.99 6.93
N LEU A 374 -9.30 -22.68 6.72
CA LEU A 374 -9.60 -22.09 5.42
C LEU A 374 -8.34 -21.82 4.56
N GLY A 375 -7.15 -22.17 5.07
CA GLY A 375 -5.88 -21.97 4.39
C GLY A 375 -5.38 -20.51 4.44
N ILE A 376 -5.82 -19.71 5.41
CA ILE A 376 -5.20 -18.43 5.75
C ILE A 376 -3.94 -18.73 6.55
N PRO A 377 -2.75 -18.26 6.12
CA PRO A 377 -1.52 -18.54 6.85
C PRO A 377 -1.58 -17.96 8.27
N LYS A 378 -1.05 -18.71 9.24
CA LYS A 378 -0.96 -18.25 10.65
C LYS A 378 -0.31 -16.86 10.77
N ARG A 379 0.67 -16.55 9.93
CA ARG A 379 1.36 -15.25 9.89
C ARG A 379 0.44 -14.08 9.54
N ASP A 380 -0.73 -14.33 8.96
CA ASP A 380 -1.69 -13.31 8.54
C ASP A 380 -2.86 -13.16 9.52
N VAL A 381 -2.79 -13.83 10.68
CA VAL A 381 -3.78 -13.72 11.77
C VAL A 381 -3.16 -12.90 12.91
N TYR A 382 -3.75 -11.77 13.21
CA TYR A 382 -3.39 -10.87 14.30
C TYR A 382 -4.50 -10.90 15.34
N ILE A 383 -4.20 -10.67 16.62
CA ILE A 383 -5.21 -10.74 17.70
C ILE A 383 -5.28 -9.42 18.44
N ASP A 384 -6.47 -8.87 18.56
CA ASP A 384 -6.81 -7.79 19.49
C ASP A 384 -7.49 -8.38 20.73
N CYS A 385 -6.78 -8.27 21.86
CA CYS A 385 -7.27 -8.77 23.15
C CYS A 385 -8.32 -7.84 23.78
N LEU A 386 -8.69 -6.76 23.12
CA LEU A 386 -9.68 -5.77 23.50
C LEU A 386 -9.37 -5.03 24.81
N THR A 387 -9.37 -3.71 24.72
CA THR A 387 -9.14 -2.83 25.87
C THR A 387 -10.48 -2.34 26.40
N LEU A 388 -10.83 -2.76 27.61
CA LEU A 388 -11.93 -2.18 28.36
C LEU A 388 -11.46 -0.94 29.11
N THR A 389 -12.36 0.05 29.25
CA THR A 389 -12.00 1.27 29.96
C THR A 389 -11.80 1.00 31.47
N ALA A 390 -10.70 1.52 32.02
CA ALA A 390 -10.36 1.34 33.44
C ALA A 390 -11.39 1.97 34.39
N SER A 391 -12.20 2.92 33.92
CA SER A 391 -13.29 3.52 34.70
C SER A 391 -14.46 2.56 34.91
N ALA A 392 -14.66 1.60 34.02
CA ALA A 392 -15.76 0.63 34.12
C ALA A 392 -15.31 -0.72 34.71
N GLU A 393 -14.08 -1.15 34.41
CA GLU A 393 -13.52 -2.44 34.84
C GLU A 393 -12.07 -2.28 35.28
N GLN A 394 -11.83 -2.16 36.59
CA GLN A 394 -10.47 -1.89 37.14
C GLN A 394 -9.48 -3.01 36.87
N ASP A 395 -9.92 -4.28 36.91
CA ASP A 395 -9.07 -5.42 36.60
C ASP A 395 -8.87 -5.61 35.09
N GLY A 396 -9.65 -4.96 34.26
CA GLY A 396 -9.65 -5.11 32.81
C GLY A 396 -8.30 -4.87 32.16
N ALA A 397 -7.54 -3.89 32.63
CA ALA A 397 -6.21 -3.61 32.13
C ALA A 397 -5.25 -4.81 32.33
N ARG A 398 -5.25 -5.38 33.53
CA ARG A 398 -4.40 -6.55 33.85
C ARG A 398 -4.78 -7.79 33.03
N GLU A 399 -6.07 -8.05 32.90
CA GLU A 399 -6.55 -9.21 32.12
C GLU A 399 -6.25 -9.02 30.63
N THR A 400 -6.31 -7.78 30.10
CA THR A 400 -5.91 -7.48 28.71
C THR A 400 -4.41 -7.74 28.51
N LEU A 401 -3.55 -7.26 29.40
CA LEU A 401 -2.11 -7.46 29.34
C LEU A 401 -1.72 -8.93 29.42
N GLU A 402 -2.36 -9.68 30.31
CA GLU A 402 -2.15 -11.13 30.46
C GLU A 402 -2.59 -11.89 29.20
N ALA A 403 -3.78 -11.58 28.66
CA ALA A 403 -4.25 -12.19 27.41
C ALA A 403 -3.30 -11.91 26.24
N LEU A 404 -2.82 -10.68 26.12
CA LEU A 404 -1.88 -10.24 25.10
C LEU A 404 -0.56 -11.01 25.21
N HIS A 405 0.00 -11.14 26.44
CA HIS A 405 1.21 -11.90 26.71
C HIS A 405 1.05 -13.38 26.31
N ARG A 406 -0.07 -13.99 26.64
CA ARG A 406 -0.35 -15.39 26.30
C ARG A 406 -0.52 -15.61 24.80
N VAL A 407 -1.26 -14.74 24.11
CA VAL A 407 -1.40 -14.80 22.65
C VAL A 407 -0.03 -14.71 21.98
N LYS A 408 0.83 -13.81 22.48
CA LYS A 408 2.18 -13.61 21.95
C LYS A 408 3.08 -14.83 22.18
N THR A 409 3.09 -15.36 23.38
CA THR A 409 4.05 -16.40 23.79
C THR A 409 3.56 -17.82 23.50
N GLU A 410 2.27 -18.13 23.72
CA GLU A 410 1.72 -19.47 23.57
C GLU A 410 1.22 -19.73 22.15
N LEU A 411 0.55 -18.76 21.50
CA LEU A 411 0.11 -18.88 20.10
C LEU A 411 1.15 -18.39 19.10
N GLY A 412 2.15 -17.58 19.52
CA GLY A 412 3.16 -17.02 18.63
C GLY A 412 2.55 -16.12 17.54
N LEU A 413 1.46 -15.41 17.84
CA LEU A 413 0.80 -14.48 16.94
C LEU A 413 1.28 -13.05 17.16
N LYS A 414 1.02 -12.19 16.20
CA LYS A 414 1.12 -10.74 16.36
C LYS A 414 -0.13 -10.22 17.05
N THR A 415 0.07 -9.14 17.81
CA THR A 415 -0.98 -8.55 18.61
C THR A 415 -1.25 -7.12 18.16
N VAL A 416 -2.52 -6.79 18.11
CA VAL A 416 -3.06 -5.45 17.83
C VAL A 416 -3.80 -4.98 19.07
N LEU A 417 -3.88 -3.69 19.33
CA LEU A 417 -4.68 -3.18 20.44
C LEU A 417 -5.11 -1.73 20.22
N GLY A 418 -6.39 -1.47 20.38
CA GLY A 418 -6.96 -0.12 20.51
C GLY A 418 -6.60 0.47 21.86
N VAL A 419 -5.43 1.08 21.99
CA VAL A 419 -4.85 1.50 23.27
C VAL A 419 -5.64 2.63 23.92
N SER A 420 -6.15 3.57 23.13
CA SER A 420 -6.85 4.78 23.61
C SER A 420 -8.13 4.49 24.40
N ASN A 421 -8.70 3.28 24.25
CA ASN A 421 -9.92 2.88 24.93
C ASN A 421 -9.77 2.80 26.45
N ILE A 422 -8.56 2.49 26.97
CA ILE A 422 -8.31 2.33 28.39
C ILE A 422 -8.71 3.55 29.24
N SER A 423 -8.61 4.72 28.67
CA SER A 423 -8.77 6.00 29.38
C SER A 423 -10.13 6.69 29.17
N PHE A 424 -11.09 6.05 28.47
CA PHE A 424 -12.40 6.65 28.26
C PHE A 424 -13.10 6.99 29.59
N GLY A 425 -13.65 8.20 29.67
CA GLY A 425 -14.34 8.68 30.86
C GLY A 425 -13.43 9.16 32.00
N LEU A 426 -12.09 9.07 31.86
CA LEU A 426 -11.15 9.52 32.88
C LEU A 426 -10.60 10.94 32.57
N PRO A 427 -10.30 11.73 33.59
CA PRO A 427 -9.51 12.96 33.41
C PRO A 427 -8.04 12.61 33.10
N ASN A 428 -7.30 13.55 32.53
CA ASN A 428 -5.89 13.36 32.14
C ASN A 428 -5.64 12.05 31.38
N ARG A 429 -6.46 11.82 30.35
CA ARG A 429 -6.46 10.61 29.52
C ARG A 429 -5.07 10.25 28.99
N GLU A 430 -4.29 11.26 28.62
CA GLU A 430 -2.96 11.08 28.02
C GLU A 430 -2.01 10.32 28.95
N ALA A 431 -1.95 10.68 30.23
CA ALA A 431 -1.10 9.99 31.19
C ALA A 431 -1.47 8.51 31.34
N VAL A 432 -2.77 8.20 31.38
CA VAL A 432 -3.27 6.81 31.48
C VAL A 432 -2.96 6.03 30.21
N THR A 433 -3.28 6.60 29.05
CA THR A 433 -3.07 5.95 27.74
C THR A 433 -1.60 5.67 27.49
N ARG A 434 -0.72 6.65 27.72
CA ARG A 434 0.73 6.51 27.55
C ARG A 434 1.32 5.41 28.44
N THR A 435 0.92 5.39 29.72
CA THR A 435 1.38 4.37 30.67
C THR A 435 0.92 2.99 30.23
N PHE A 436 -0.37 2.85 29.87
CA PHE A 436 -0.91 1.57 29.40
C PHE A 436 -0.26 1.12 28.09
N LEU A 437 0.00 2.03 27.16
CA LEU A 437 0.76 1.73 25.93
C LEU A 437 2.11 1.09 26.24
N THR A 438 2.89 1.69 27.15
CA THR A 438 4.20 1.15 27.53
C THR A 438 4.08 -0.23 28.19
N MET A 439 3.08 -0.44 29.05
CA MET A 439 2.81 -1.74 29.66
C MET A 439 2.40 -2.79 28.59
N ALA A 440 1.58 -2.41 27.63
CA ALA A 440 1.16 -3.30 26.54
C ALA A 440 2.33 -3.67 25.61
N LEU A 441 3.18 -2.72 25.26
CA LEU A 441 4.40 -2.97 24.49
C LEU A 441 5.32 -3.97 25.19
N GLU A 442 5.51 -3.84 26.52
CA GLU A 442 6.31 -4.78 27.29
C GLU A 442 5.69 -6.18 27.36
N ASN A 443 4.35 -6.28 27.34
CA ASN A 443 3.64 -7.55 27.30
C ASN A 443 3.48 -8.12 25.87
N GLY A 444 4.11 -7.50 24.86
CA GLY A 444 4.25 -8.07 23.53
C GLY A 444 3.32 -7.47 22.47
N LEU A 445 2.80 -6.24 22.68
CA LEU A 445 2.04 -5.51 21.66
C LEU A 445 2.94 -5.17 20.48
N ASP A 446 2.54 -5.62 19.27
CA ASP A 446 3.24 -5.36 18.01
C ASP A 446 2.66 -4.16 17.23
N LEU A 447 1.33 -4.03 17.22
CA LEU A 447 0.59 -3.06 16.42
C LEU A 447 -0.33 -2.19 17.31
N PRO A 448 0.19 -1.17 17.99
CA PRO A 448 -0.63 -0.24 18.73
C PRO A 448 -1.48 0.63 17.78
N ILE A 449 -2.81 0.65 17.98
CA ILE A 449 -3.71 1.60 17.34
C ILE A 449 -3.79 2.82 18.27
N ILE A 450 -3.17 3.92 17.85
CA ILE A 450 -3.01 5.14 18.64
C ILE A 450 -3.15 6.38 17.77
N ASN A 451 -3.26 7.55 18.42
CA ASN A 451 -3.11 8.84 17.77
C ASN A 451 -1.63 9.27 17.78
N PRO A 452 -0.86 9.12 16.70
CA PRO A 452 0.55 9.49 16.68
C PRO A 452 0.80 10.99 16.75
N ASN A 453 -0.22 11.83 16.45
CA ASN A 453 -0.14 13.29 16.57
C ASN A 453 -0.03 13.76 18.04
N ILE A 454 -0.30 12.88 19.00
CA ILE A 454 -0.01 13.14 20.42
C ILE A 454 1.45 12.80 20.67
N ALA A 455 2.30 13.82 20.83
CA ALA A 455 3.75 13.67 20.94
C ALA A 455 4.16 12.60 21.96
N SER A 456 3.53 12.59 23.14
CA SER A 456 3.83 11.63 24.22
C SER A 456 3.57 10.17 23.84
N MET A 457 2.68 9.88 22.87
CA MET A 457 2.44 8.53 22.36
C MET A 457 3.59 8.10 21.44
N ALA A 458 3.96 8.93 20.48
CA ALA A 458 5.09 8.67 19.58
C ALA A 458 6.42 8.57 20.36
N GLU A 459 6.63 9.43 21.34
CA GLU A 459 7.79 9.41 22.25
C GLU A 459 7.88 8.09 23.03
N ALA A 460 6.75 7.61 23.58
CA ALA A 460 6.71 6.35 24.30
C ALA A 460 7.13 5.15 23.41
N VAL A 461 6.66 5.10 22.15
CA VAL A 461 7.04 4.06 21.20
C VAL A 461 8.52 4.16 20.83
N ARG A 462 9.04 5.37 20.54
CA ARG A 462 10.45 5.58 20.19
C ARG A 462 11.38 5.22 21.35
N ALA A 463 11.04 5.67 22.56
CA ALA A 463 11.80 5.34 23.77
C ALA A 463 11.79 3.84 24.06
N PHE A 464 10.64 3.18 23.89
CA PHE A 464 10.54 1.73 24.05
C PHE A 464 11.41 0.98 23.03
N ARG A 465 11.35 1.37 21.74
CA ARG A 465 12.22 0.80 20.69
C ARG A 465 13.70 0.92 21.05
N LEU A 466 14.11 2.09 21.53
CA LEU A 466 15.48 2.34 21.97
C LEU A 466 15.89 1.44 23.12
N LEU A 467 15.09 1.44 24.22
CA LEU A 467 15.40 0.70 25.46
C LEU A 467 15.41 -0.83 25.26
N ARG A 468 14.64 -1.34 24.28
CA ARG A 468 14.61 -2.77 23.92
C ARG A 468 15.64 -3.15 22.86
N GLY A 469 16.50 -2.21 22.42
CA GLY A 469 17.54 -2.45 21.42
C GLY A 469 17.01 -2.70 20.00
N PHE A 470 15.78 -2.23 19.69
CA PHE A 470 15.20 -2.34 18.34
C PHE A 470 15.64 -1.19 17.45
N ASP A 471 16.12 -0.10 18.03
CA ASP A 471 16.75 1.03 17.33
C ASP A 471 18.28 0.84 17.33
N VAL A 472 18.78 0.28 16.24
CA VAL A 472 20.21 -0.03 16.08
C VAL A 472 21.04 1.25 16.12
N ASN A 473 22.03 1.30 17.00
CA ASN A 473 22.90 2.45 17.24
C ASN A 473 22.15 3.74 17.63
N CYS A 474 20.92 3.62 18.15
CA CYS A 474 20.07 4.77 18.53
C CYS A 474 19.76 5.72 17.36
N ALA A 475 19.88 5.26 16.11
CA ALA A 475 19.88 6.13 14.93
C ALA A 475 18.54 6.86 14.76
N ALA A 476 17.41 6.13 14.82
CA ALA A 476 16.10 6.72 14.65
C ALA A 476 15.69 7.65 15.81
N PHE A 477 16.11 7.32 17.04
CA PHE A 477 15.88 8.18 18.20
C PHE A 477 16.67 9.49 18.11
N VAL A 478 17.96 9.39 17.74
CA VAL A 478 18.83 10.57 17.56
C VAL A 478 18.29 11.46 16.44
N GLU A 479 17.93 10.89 15.29
CA GLU A 479 17.35 11.62 14.17
C GLU A 479 16.08 12.40 14.57
N ALA A 480 15.18 11.73 15.29
CA ALA A 480 13.91 12.34 15.72
C ALA A 480 14.09 13.51 16.71
N TYR A 481 15.19 13.54 17.48
CA TYR A 481 15.39 14.52 18.55
C TYR A 481 16.65 15.38 18.40
N ALA A 482 17.44 15.21 17.34
CA ALA A 482 18.71 15.94 17.12
C ALA A 482 18.55 17.47 17.11
N ASN A 483 17.42 17.96 16.63
CA ASN A 483 17.12 19.40 16.50
C ASN A 483 16.22 19.94 17.63
N MET A 484 15.88 19.12 18.62
CA MET A 484 15.12 19.63 19.77
C MET A 484 16.05 20.45 20.69
N PRO A 485 15.62 21.64 21.15
CA PRO A 485 16.38 22.40 22.15
C PRO A 485 16.56 21.53 23.40
N THR A 486 17.80 21.28 23.78
CA THR A 486 18.12 20.65 25.07
C THR A 486 17.54 21.53 26.19
N ALA A 487 16.57 21.02 26.92
CA ALA A 487 16.10 21.68 28.14
C ALA A 487 17.26 21.71 29.14
N THR A 488 18.00 22.81 29.19
CA THR A 488 18.98 23.06 30.25
C THR A 488 18.21 23.08 31.59
N ALA A 489 18.58 22.16 32.45
CA ALA A 489 18.07 22.09 33.82
C ALA A 489 18.30 23.43 34.53
N ALA A 490 17.24 24.13 34.80
CA ALA A 490 16.97 25.04 35.94
C ALA A 490 15.91 26.08 35.58
N ALA A 491 14.66 25.79 35.86
CA ALA A 491 13.70 26.85 36.13
C ALA A 491 12.84 26.45 37.33
N THR A 492 12.94 27.23 38.35
CA THR A 492 12.08 27.33 39.54
C THR A 492 10.58 27.26 39.18
N PRO A 493 9.72 26.73 40.06
CA PRO A 493 8.31 26.57 39.76
C PRO A 493 7.63 27.94 39.73
N ALA A 494 7.27 28.37 38.53
CA ALA A 494 6.36 29.50 38.34
C ALA A 494 5.00 28.95 37.92
N ALA A 495 4.00 29.36 38.67
CA ALA A 495 2.56 29.39 38.47
C ALA A 495 1.97 28.58 37.30
N ALA A 496 0.94 27.80 37.66
CA ALA A 496 0.09 27.02 36.76
C ALA A 496 -0.19 27.77 35.45
N ALA A 497 0.49 27.34 34.38
CA ALA A 497 0.15 27.71 33.03
C ALA A 497 -1.12 26.93 32.63
N LYS A 498 -2.10 27.63 32.10
CA LYS A 498 -3.27 27.08 31.40
C LYS A 498 -2.84 26.03 30.42
N PRO A 499 -3.66 24.99 30.16
CA PRO A 499 -3.34 23.99 29.16
C PRO A 499 -3.00 24.70 27.85
N ALA A 500 -1.83 24.39 27.31
CA ALA A 500 -1.41 24.86 26.00
C ALA A 500 -2.52 24.51 25.00
N ALA A 501 -3.07 25.52 24.37
CA ALA A 501 -3.89 25.34 23.19
C ALA A 501 -3.10 24.45 22.24
N GLU A 502 -3.78 23.45 21.64
CA GLU A 502 -3.27 22.71 20.49
C GLU A 502 -2.56 23.73 19.60
N LYS A 503 -1.26 23.51 19.33
CA LYS A 503 -0.59 24.28 18.29
C LYS A 503 -1.47 24.14 17.05
N ALA A 504 -2.00 25.26 16.58
CA ALA A 504 -2.60 25.31 15.27
C ALA A 504 -1.56 24.72 14.30
N PRO A 505 -1.96 23.88 13.33
CA PRO A 505 -1.04 23.41 12.32
C PRO A 505 -0.33 24.62 11.71
N GLU A 506 0.95 24.48 11.39
CA GLU A 506 1.65 25.44 10.51
C GLU A 506 0.69 25.79 9.40
N THR A 507 0.49 27.07 9.14
CA THR A 507 -0.51 27.55 8.17
C THR A 507 -0.33 26.79 6.88
N LEU A 508 -1.35 26.00 6.51
CA LEU A 508 -1.40 25.27 5.24
C LEU A 508 -1.08 26.26 4.14
N ASP A 509 0.07 26.11 3.47
CA ASP A 509 0.43 26.91 2.32
C ASP A 509 0.12 26.16 1.00
N LEU A 510 0.20 26.86 -0.13
CA LEU A 510 -0.13 26.28 -1.42
C LEU A 510 0.84 25.16 -1.84
N PRO A 511 2.18 25.27 -1.64
CA PRO A 511 3.11 24.16 -1.86
C PRO A 511 2.79 22.91 -1.03
N TYR A 512 2.41 23.07 0.22
CA TYR A 512 1.98 21.95 1.07
C TYR A 512 0.72 21.28 0.52
N ALA A 513 -0.30 22.08 0.17
CA ALA A 513 -1.52 21.54 -0.43
C ALA A 513 -1.24 20.79 -1.74
N MET A 514 -0.30 21.27 -2.55
CA MET A 514 0.11 20.64 -3.81
C MET A 514 0.83 19.30 -3.56
N SER A 515 1.81 19.27 -2.67
CA SER A 515 2.58 18.04 -2.37
C SER A 515 1.74 16.94 -1.72
N HIS A 516 0.62 17.30 -1.08
CA HIS A 516 -0.28 16.37 -0.38
C HIS A 516 -1.62 16.11 -1.10
N GLY A 517 -1.80 16.64 -2.32
CA GLY A 517 -3.00 16.37 -3.13
C GLY A 517 -4.29 17.01 -2.61
N LEU A 518 -4.21 18.06 -1.78
CA LEU A 518 -5.35 18.73 -1.13
C LEU A 518 -5.99 19.74 -2.09
N LYS A 519 -6.78 19.27 -3.03
CA LYS A 519 -7.28 20.04 -4.17
C LYS A 519 -8.15 21.24 -3.76
N ASN A 520 -9.13 21.03 -2.86
CA ASN A 520 -10.05 22.09 -2.45
C ASN A 520 -9.36 23.11 -1.54
N GLU A 521 -8.44 22.66 -0.68
CA GLU A 521 -7.62 23.57 0.14
C GLU A 521 -6.68 24.39 -0.73
N GLY A 522 -6.04 23.78 -1.74
CA GLY A 522 -5.22 24.51 -2.71
C GLY A 522 -5.99 25.61 -3.43
N ALA A 523 -7.23 25.34 -3.86
CA ALA A 523 -8.11 26.34 -4.46
C ALA A 523 -8.45 27.48 -3.46
N LYS A 524 -8.78 27.17 -2.20
CA LYS A 524 -9.08 28.19 -1.18
C LYS A 524 -7.87 29.06 -0.85
N ILE A 525 -6.70 28.44 -0.65
CA ILE A 525 -5.45 29.16 -0.37
C ILE A 525 -5.11 30.07 -1.54
N THR A 526 -5.29 29.61 -2.79
CA THR A 526 -5.08 30.44 -3.98
C THR A 526 -6.01 31.64 -4.00
N ALA A 527 -7.30 31.46 -3.69
CA ALA A 527 -8.24 32.57 -3.61
C ALA A 527 -7.83 33.61 -2.56
N GLN A 528 -7.37 33.17 -1.38
CA GLN A 528 -6.86 34.05 -0.32
C GLN A 528 -5.58 34.77 -0.74
N LEU A 529 -4.65 34.10 -1.39
CA LEU A 529 -3.42 34.72 -1.91
C LEU A 529 -3.71 35.82 -2.93
N LEU A 530 -4.71 35.63 -3.79
CA LEU A 530 -5.11 36.62 -4.80
C LEU A 530 -5.77 37.88 -4.21
N GLU A 531 -6.13 37.91 -2.93
CA GLU A 531 -6.59 39.13 -2.27
C GLU A 531 -5.46 40.13 -2.06
N THR A 532 -4.21 39.67 -1.89
CA THR A 532 -3.06 40.48 -1.52
C THR A 532 -1.88 40.39 -2.48
N THR A 533 -1.83 39.37 -3.34
CA THR A 533 -0.71 39.05 -4.24
C THR A 533 -1.18 39.06 -5.69
N ASP A 534 -0.31 39.50 -6.59
CA ASP A 534 -0.61 39.50 -8.02
C ASP A 534 -0.71 38.05 -8.54
N ALA A 535 -1.65 37.82 -9.47
CA ALA A 535 -1.92 36.49 -10.02
C ALA A 535 -0.68 35.86 -10.70
N MET A 536 0.12 36.66 -11.39
CA MET A 536 1.35 36.18 -12.05
C MET A 536 2.47 35.90 -11.05
N GLU A 537 2.50 36.60 -9.93
CA GLU A 537 3.42 36.35 -8.84
C GLU A 537 3.08 35.01 -8.17
N VAL A 538 1.81 34.72 -7.90
CA VAL A 538 1.37 33.40 -7.38
C VAL A 538 1.79 32.27 -8.33
N VAL A 539 1.65 32.47 -9.64
CA VAL A 539 2.07 31.49 -10.66
C VAL A 539 3.58 31.29 -10.66
N ASN A 540 4.35 32.36 -10.73
CA ASN A 540 5.80 32.29 -10.97
C ASN A 540 6.59 31.95 -9.69
N GLU A 541 6.16 32.44 -8.54
CA GLU A 541 6.92 32.31 -7.30
C GLU A 541 6.42 31.14 -6.41
N ILE A 542 5.21 30.62 -6.67
CA ILE A 542 4.65 29.55 -5.83
C ILE A 542 4.31 28.31 -6.68
N LEU A 543 3.45 28.41 -7.69
CA LEU A 543 2.97 27.24 -8.43
C LEU A 543 4.06 26.57 -9.27
N ILE A 544 4.81 27.34 -10.05
CA ILE A 544 5.88 26.80 -10.90
C ILE A 544 6.98 26.17 -10.06
N PRO A 545 7.53 26.82 -9.01
CA PRO A 545 8.53 26.17 -8.14
C PRO A 545 8.04 24.90 -7.45
N ALA A 546 6.77 24.84 -7.04
CA ALA A 546 6.19 23.64 -6.44
C ALA A 546 6.06 22.49 -7.44
N LEU A 547 5.65 22.77 -8.68
CA LEU A 547 5.62 21.79 -9.77
C LEU A 547 7.02 21.29 -10.15
N ASP A 548 8.01 22.18 -10.24
CA ASP A 548 9.41 21.84 -10.50
C ASP A 548 9.99 20.96 -9.41
N SER A 549 9.63 21.24 -8.14
CA SER A 549 10.03 20.42 -7.00
C SER A 549 9.46 19.01 -7.11
N ALA A 550 8.18 18.90 -7.44
CA ALA A 550 7.53 17.61 -7.64
C ALA A 550 8.16 16.83 -8.82
N GLY A 551 8.46 17.51 -9.93
CA GLY A 551 9.18 16.91 -11.07
C GLY A 551 10.54 16.34 -10.68
N LYS A 552 11.34 17.09 -9.90
CA LYS A 552 12.63 16.62 -9.40
C LYS A 552 12.51 15.43 -8.44
N LEU A 553 11.48 15.42 -7.57
CA LEU A 553 11.23 14.29 -6.68
C LEU A 553 10.81 13.04 -7.47
N PHE A 554 10.07 13.22 -8.55
CA PHE A 554 9.71 12.13 -9.46
C PHE A 554 10.93 11.59 -10.21
N GLU A 555 11.79 12.43 -10.77
CA GLU A 555 13.05 12.04 -11.42
C GLU A 555 14.00 11.30 -10.45
N GLN A 556 13.95 11.65 -9.16
CA GLN A 556 14.74 10.99 -8.10
C GLN A 556 14.09 9.69 -7.57
N GLY A 557 12.94 9.28 -8.11
CA GLY A 557 12.20 8.10 -7.64
C GLY A 557 11.65 8.22 -6.21
N LYS A 558 11.51 9.44 -5.68
CA LYS A 558 10.97 9.70 -4.33
C LYS A 558 9.46 9.80 -4.30
N ILE A 559 8.85 10.25 -5.39
CA ILE A 559 7.42 10.18 -5.64
C ILE A 559 7.17 9.49 -6.96
N PHE A 560 5.97 8.96 -7.17
CA PHE A 560 5.59 8.20 -8.34
C PHE A 560 4.44 8.85 -9.09
N LEU A 561 4.06 8.31 -10.24
CA LEU A 561 3.05 8.91 -11.10
C LEU A 561 1.75 9.31 -10.36
N PRO A 562 1.18 8.50 -9.44
CA PRO A 562 -0.02 8.90 -8.71
C PRO A 562 0.15 10.20 -7.94
N GLN A 563 1.26 10.38 -7.21
CA GLN A 563 1.53 11.61 -6.45
C GLN A 563 1.79 12.80 -7.38
N LEU A 564 2.52 12.60 -8.48
CA LEU A 564 2.75 13.66 -9.47
C LEU A 564 1.43 14.15 -10.07
N ILE A 565 0.50 13.25 -10.41
CA ILE A 565 -0.84 13.59 -10.92
C ILE A 565 -1.66 14.35 -9.87
N GLN A 566 -1.57 13.97 -8.60
CA GLN A 566 -2.27 14.68 -7.52
C GLN A 566 -1.74 16.11 -7.37
N THR A 567 -0.41 16.29 -7.34
CA THR A 567 0.22 17.63 -7.31
C THR A 567 -0.27 18.48 -8.48
N ALA A 568 -0.27 17.93 -9.70
CA ALA A 568 -0.73 18.61 -10.89
C ALA A 568 -2.24 18.94 -10.85
N SER A 569 -3.06 18.06 -10.23
CA SER A 569 -4.51 18.30 -10.06
C SER A 569 -4.81 19.47 -9.10
N VAL A 570 -4.00 19.63 -8.03
CA VAL A 570 -4.09 20.81 -7.15
C VAL A 570 -3.68 22.07 -7.88
N ALA A 571 -2.58 22.03 -8.63
CA ALA A 571 -2.14 23.16 -9.46
C ALA A 571 -3.22 23.57 -10.46
N GLN A 572 -3.89 22.61 -11.12
CA GLN A 572 -5.00 22.91 -12.02
C GLN A 572 -6.14 23.62 -11.30
N ALA A 573 -6.53 23.20 -10.11
CA ALA A 573 -7.57 23.88 -9.33
C ALA A 573 -7.15 25.31 -8.95
N ALA A 574 -5.88 25.53 -8.61
CA ALA A 574 -5.32 26.84 -8.36
C ALA A 574 -5.37 27.74 -9.63
N PHE A 575 -4.99 27.19 -10.80
CA PHE A 575 -5.06 27.91 -12.07
C PHE A 575 -6.50 28.28 -12.47
N GLU A 576 -7.50 27.44 -12.20
CA GLU A 576 -8.91 27.78 -12.47
C GLU A 576 -9.38 28.93 -11.58
N VAL A 577 -8.96 28.99 -10.31
CA VAL A 577 -9.24 30.13 -9.43
C VAL A 577 -8.58 31.40 -9.96
N ILE A 578 -7.30 31.34 -10.34
CA ILE A 578 -6.56 32.48 -10.92
C ILE A 578 -7.27 32.99 -12.19
N LYS A 579 -7.62 32.09 -13.09
CA LYS A 579 -8.30 32.42 -14.35
C LYS A 579 -9.65 33.09 -14.10
N THR A 580 -10.47 32.57 -13.19
CA THR A 580 -11.75 33.15 -12.82
C THR A 580 -11.55 34.57 -12.28
N THR A 581 -10.61 34.76 -11.37
CA THR A 581 -10.28 36.07 -10.79
C THR A 581 -9.77 37.06 -11.83
N LEU A 582 -8.95 36.61 -12.79
CA LEU A 582 -8.47 37.46 -13.89
C LEU A 582 -9.60 37.89 -14.84
N ILE A 583 -10.55 36.99 -15.16
CA ILE A 583 -11.74 37.28 -15.96
C ILE A 583 -12.62 38.32 -15.24
N GLU A 584 -12.87 38.14 -13.96
CA GLU A 584 -13.64 39.06 -13.12
C GLU A 584 -12.99 40.45 -13.02
N ARG A 585 -11.66 40.50 -13.05
CA ARG A 585 -10.88 41.75 -13.06
C ARG A 585 -10.67 42.35 -14.46
N ASN A 586 -11.37 41.84 -15.51
CA ASN A 586 -11.26 42.28 -16.92
C ASN A 586 -9.83 42.21 -17.50
N ALA A 587 -9.01 41.28 -17.08
CA ALA A 587 -7.69 41.06 -17.66
C ALA A 587 -7.78 40.20 -18.93
N ALA A 588 -7.03 40.55 -19.98
CA ALA A 588 -7.04 39.81 -21.24
C ALA A 588 -6.45 38.38 -21.06
N PRO A 589 -7.06 37.33 -21.67
CA PRO A 589 -6.53 35.97 -21.57
C PRO A 589 -5.17 35.83 -22.29
N VAL A 590 -4.18 35.28 -21.65
CA VAL A 590 -2.85 34.99 -22.22
C VAL A 590 -2.81 33.55 -22.70
N SER A 591 -2.85 33.32 -24.02
CA SER A 591 -2.55 32.02 -24.63
C SER A 591 -1.05 31.92 -24.94
N ARG A 592 -0.38 30.80 -24.57
CA ARG A 592 1.05 30.57 -24.85
C ARG A 592 1.29 29.64 -26.04
N GLY A 593 0.24 29.16 -26.73
CA GLY A 593 0.36 28.30 -27.91
C GLY A 593 -0.56 27.08 -27.91
N GLU A 594 -0.43 26.26 -28.94
CA GLU A 594 -1.13 24.98 -29.09
C GLU A 594 -0.12 23.82 -29.04
N ILE A 595 -0.46 22.72 -28.35
CA ILE A 595 0.35 21.51 -28.26
C ILE A 595 -0.38 20.38 -28.96
N VAL A 596 0.28 19.72 -29.92
CA VAL A 596 -0.23 18.56 -30.61
C VAL A 596 0.47 17.31 -30.09
N LEU A 597 -0.29 16.35 -29.56
CA LEU A 597 0.19 15.05 -29.14
C LEU A 597 -0.16 14.00 -30.18
N ALA A 598 0.83 13.33 -30.72
CA ALA A 598 0.64 12.25 -31.70
C ALA A 598 1.59 11.07 -31.40
N THR A 599 1.09 9.85 -31.65
CA THR A 599 1.93 8.65 -31.67
C THR A 599 2.58 8.52 -33.04
N VAL A 600 3.85 8.14 -33.10
CA VAL A 600 4.55 7.89 -34.37
C VAL A 600 3.96 6.63 -35.03
N LYS A 601 3.82 6.65 -36.36
CA LYS A 601 3.29 5.52 -37.11
C LYS A 601 4.18 4.28 -36.89
N GLY A 602 3.60 3.22 -36.32
CA GLY A 602 4.30 1.97 -36.02
C GLY A 602 4.64 1.78 -34.54
N ASP A 603 4.46 2.79 -33.70
CA ASP A 603 4.57 2.64 -32.24
C ASP A 603 3.23 2.11 -31.68
N ILE A 604 3.29 0.92 -31.08
CA ILE A 604 2.14 0.27 -30.43
C ILE A 604 1.96 0.67 -28.96
N HIS A 605 2.92 1.44 -28.41
CA HIS A 605 2.94 1.83 -27.00
C HIS A 605 2.12 3.11 -26.75
N ASP A 606 0.81 3.01 -26.78
CA ASP A 606 -0.10 4.14 -26.51
C ASP A 606 -0.07 4.65 -25.05
N ILE A 607 0.51 3.88 -24.13
CA ILE A 607 0.56 4.20 -22.71
C ILE A 607 1.30 5.51 -22.46
N GLY A 608 2.50 5.68 -23.02
CA GLY A 608 3.30 6.91 -22.87
C GLY A 608 2.58 8.17 -23.35
N LYS A 609 1.93 8.10 -24.53
CA LYS A 609 1.10 9.20 -25.05
C LYS A 609 -0.07 9.53 -24.11
N ASN A 610 -0.76 8.51 -23.59
CA ASN A 610 -1.89 8.71 -22.69
C ASN A 610 -1.46 9.34 -21.37
N ILE A 611 -0.30 9.00 -20.85
CA ILE A 611 0.30 9.61 -19.67
C ILE A 611 0.63 11.08 -19.91
N VAL A 612 1.33 11.41 -21.01
CA VAL A 612 1.65 12.78 -21.38
C VAL A 612 0.36 13.58 -21.58
N ARG A 613 -0.67 12.99 -22.21
CA ARG A 613 -1.99 13.62 -22.34
C ARG A 613 -2.63 13.94 -21.00
N VAL A 614 -2.60 13.01 -20.04
CA VAL A 614 -3.14 13.22 -18.69
C VAL A 614 -2.38 14.34 -17.97
N LEU A 615 -1.05 14.32 -18.00
CA LEU A 615 -0.22 15.36 -17.38
C LEU A 615 -0.44 16.74 -18.02
N LEU A 616 -0.56 16.82 -19.35
CA LEU A 616 -0.84 18.06 -20.04
C LEU A 616 -2.29 18.52 -19.83
N ALA A 617 -3.27 17.61 -19.78
CA ALA A 617 -4.67 17.97 -19.49
C ALA A 617 -4.84 18.52 -18.07
N VAL A 618 -4.05 18.03 -17.12
CA VAL A 618 -4.01 18.55 -15.75
C VAL A 618 -3.31 19.91 -15.69
N SER A 619 -2.30 20.13 -16.54
CA SER A 619 -1.51 21.37 -16.57
C SER A 619 -2.08 22.45 -17.50
N TYR A 620 -2.95 22.10 -18.48
CA TYR A 620 -3.47 22.99 -19.52
C TYR A 620 -4.97 22.76 -19.75
N THR A 621 -5.75 23.79 -19.65
CA THR A 621 -7.21 23.75 -19.54
C THR A 621 -7.99 23.39 -20.81
N HIS A 622 -7.35 23.22 -21.97
CA HIS A 622 -8.03 22.89 -23.24
C HIS A 622 -7.20 21.94 -24.10
N LEU A 623 -7.40 20.63 -23.93
CA LEU A 623 -7.08 19.63 -24.95
C LEU A 623 -8.36 19.34 -25.76
N ARG A 624 -8.34 19.61 -27.07
CA ARG A 624 -9.37 19.16 -28.02
C ARG A 624 -9.08 17.75 -28.50
#